data_dfe8b1a09b57051414ab5ce3ba394a7c
#
_entry.id   dfe8b1a09b57051414ab5ce3ba394a7c
#
_cell.length_a   1.000
_cell.length_b   1.000
_cell.length_c   1.000
_cell.angle_alpha   90.00
_cell.angle_beta   90.00
_cell.angle_gamma   90.00
#
_symmetry.space_group_name_H-M   'P 1'
#
loop_
_entity.id
_entity.type
_entity.pdbx_description
1 polymer ?
#
loop_
_entity_poly.entity_id
_entity_poly.type
_entity_poly.pdbx_seq_one_letter_code
_entity_poly.pdbx_strand_id
1 'polypeptide(L)'
;ALAMGVQVATARLGTAAALGFSLPFAKEMGGVSASVALGAVLLCAGVLVYLVYCVMDKKEDASAAAVATEPEEGFKFSDLGRLFKTTGFWYVAFLCLMFYAGVFPFLKFATKLMIFKYGVDANVAGLIPAMLPFGTIFLTPFFGSIYDKYGKGATLMIIGSCLLTLVHVVFALPLNSWVLAIVLMLILGIAFGLVPSAMWPSVPKIIPMKLLGTAYALIFYIQNIGLALIPVWIGKVNQANTGANGVIDYTETMTIFAGFGVIAIVISFLLLLEDKRKGYGLQQPNVKK
;
A
#
# COMPACT_ATOMS: atom_id res chain seq x y z
N ALA A 1 8.46 -8.93 -10.72
CA ALA A 1 8.26 -8.02 -9.57
C ALA A 1 8.76 -6.62 -9.88
N LEU A 2 9.92 -6.45 -10.52
CA LEU A 2 10.48 -5.13 -10.86
C LEU A 2 9.48 -4.24 -11.63
N ALA A 3 8.83 -4.75 -12.68
CA ALA A 3 7.85 -3.99 -13.47
C ALA A 3 6.67 -3.49 -12.62
N MET A 4 6.13 -4.35 -11.74
CA MET A 4 5.10 -3.96 -10.77
C MET A 4 5.63 -2.95 -9.75
N GLY A 5 6.89 -3.09 -9.33
CA GLY A 5 7.57 -2.12 -8.46
C GLY A 5 7.66 -0.74 -9.09
N VAL A 6 8.02 -0.65 -10.36
CA VAL A 6 8.07 0.62 -11.12
C VAL A 6 6.68 1.22 -11.27
N GLN A 7 5.65 0.42 -11.58
CA GLN A 7 4.27 0.90 -11.66
C GLN A 7 3.79 1.50 -10.34
N VAL A 8 4.02 0.80 -9.21
CA VAL A 8 3.67 1.31 -7.87
C VAL A 8 4.47 2.57 -7.54
N ALA A 9 5.78 2.62 -7.86
CA ALA A 9 6.62 3.79 -7.65
C ALA A 9 6.09 5.01 -8.39
N THR A 10 5.69 4.85 -9.65
CA THR A 10 5.09 5.93 -10.47
C THR A 10 3.81 6.47 -9.83
N ALA A 11 2.93 5.60 -9.31
CA ALA A 11 1.74 6.03 -8.57
C ALA A 11 2.09 6.83 -7.29
N ARG A 12 3.23 6.54 -6.65
CA ARG A 12 3.69 7.28 -5.45
C ARG A 12 4.21 8.68 -5.75
N LEU A 13 4.69 8.94 -6.98
CA LEU A 13 5.05 10.30 -7.40
C LEU A 13 3.87 11.26 -7.25
N GLY A 14 2.66 10.84 -7.67
CA GLY A 14 1.45 11.64 -7.49
C GLY A 14 1.13 11.90 -6.01
N THR A 15 1.25 10.89 -5.15
CA THR A 15 1.02 11.04 -3.70
C THR A 15 2.05 11.99 -3.07
N ALA A 16 3.33 11.83 -3.41
CA ALA A 16 4.41 12.67 -2.90
C ALA A 16 4.23 14.13 -3.35
N ALA A 17 3.89 14.35 -4.63
CA ALA A 17 3.60 15.66 -5.18
C ALA A 17 2.41 16.32 -4.48
N ALA A 18 1.31 15.59 -4.28
CA ALA A 18 0.13 16.09 -3.57
C ALA A 18 0.47 16.52 -2.14
N LEU A 19 1.21 15.72 -1.39
CA LEU A 19 1.61 16.05 -0.01
C LEU A 19 2.57 17.24 0.07
N GLY A 20 3.52 17.33 -0.87
CA GLY A 20 4.55 18.38 -0.87
C GLY A 20 4.09 19.70 -1.43
N PHE A 21 3.23 19.70 -2.46
CA PHE A 21 2.91 20.91 -3.23
C PHE A 21 1.51 21.47 -2.99
N SER A 22 0.54 20.70 -2.50
CA SER A 22 -0.85 21.17 -2.37
C SER A 22 -0.98 22.38 -1.45
N LEU A 23 -0.29 22.37 -0.29
CA LEU A 23 -0.39 23.46 0.67
C LEU A 23 0.34 24.75 0.22
N PRO A 24 1.60 24.72 -0.26
CA PRO A 24 2.24 25.87 -0.86
C PRO A 24 1.42 26.45 -2.02
N PHE A 25 0.92 25.62 -2.93
CA PHE A 25 0.10 26.04 -4.05
C PHE A 25 -1.21 26.71 -3.59
N ALA A 26 -1.88 26.18 -2.58
CA ALA A 26 -3.07 26.78 -2.02
C ALA A 26 -2.79 28.17 -1.41
N LYS A 27 -1.64 28.34 -0.76
CA LYS A 27 -1.24 29.65 -0.18
C LYS A 27 -0.99 30.71 -1.24
N GLU A 28 -0.33 30.34 -2.34
CA GLU A 28 -0.01 31.27 -3.45
C GLU A 28 -1.24 31.60 -4.32
N MET A 29 -2.11 30.63 -4.55
CA MET A 29 -3.25 30.76 -5.46
C MET A 29 -4.56 31.15 -4.78
N GLY A 30 -4.51 31.58 -3.52
CA GLY A 30 -5.64 32.18 -2.82
C GLY A 30 -6.64 31.21 -2.20
N GLY A 31 -6.28 29.92 -2.02
CA GLY A 31 -7.10 29.01 -1.21
C GLY A 31 -7.06 27.54 -1.61
N VAL A 32 -7.66 26.73 -0.76
CA VAL A 32 -7.72 25.25 -0.93
C VAL A 32 -8.43 24.86 -2.22
N SER A 33 -9.42 25.65 -2.67
CA SER A 33 -10.16 25.43 -3.92
C SER A 33 -9.25 25.37 -5.15
N ALA A 34 -8.16 26.14 -5.17
CA ALA A 34 -7.18 26.15 -6.27
C ALA A 34 -6.44 24.79 -6.35
N SER A 35 -6.02 24.23 -5.21
CA SER A 35 -5.39 22.91 -5.16
C SER A 35 -6.34 21.79 -5.59
N VAL A 36 -7.62 21.88 -5.22
CA VAL A 36 -8.64 20.92 -5.66
C VAL A 36 -8.88 21.05 -7.16
N ALA A 37 -8.97 22.27 -7.69
CA ALA A 37 -9.12 22.53 -9.12
C ALA A 37 -7.92 21.99 -9.93
N LEU A 38 -6.69 22.19 -9.45
CA LEU A 38 -5.49 21.59 -10.06
C LEU A 38 -5.59 20.07 -10.11
N GLY A 39 -6.02 19.43 -9.01
CA GLY A 39 -6.26 17.98 -8.97
C GLY A 39 -7.29 17.53 -10.01
N ALA A 40 -8.39 18.28 -10.16
CA ALA A 40 -9.41 17.99 -11.17
C ALA A 40 -8.85 18.10 -12.61
N VAL A 41 -8.05 19.14 -12.89
CA VAL A 41 -7.40 19.31 -14.21
C VAL A 41 -6.46 18.14 -14.50
N LEU A 42 -5.65 17.71 -13.52
CA LEU A 42 -4.75 16.55 -13.68
C LEU A 42 -5.53 15.26 -13.92
N LEU A 43 -6.69 15.08 -13.26
CA LEU A 43 -7.57 13.93 -13.51
C LEU A 43 -8.14 13.96 -14.95
N CYS A 44 -8.58 15.11 -15.43
CA CYS A 44 -9.04 15.25 -16.82
C CYS A 44 -7.92 14.93 -17.82
N ALA A 45 -6.70 15.42 -17.58
CA ALA A 45 -5.54 15.05 -18.39
C ALA A 45 -5.28 13.56 -18.36
N GLY A 46 -5.40 12.93 -17.18
CA GLY A 46 -5.30 11.45 -17.02
C GLY A 46 -6.33 10.69 -17.84
N VAL A 47 -7.57 11.19 -17.92
CA VAL A 47 -8.62 10.59 -18.78
C VAL A 47 -8.22 10.66 -20.25
N LEU A 48 -7.68 11.79 -20.72
CA LEU A 48 -7.22 11.92 -22.10
C LEU A 48 -6.10 10.92 -22.44
N VAL A 49 -5.13 10.76 -21.54
CA VAL A 49 -4.04 9.77 -21.68
C VAL A 49 -4.62 8.35 -21.70
N TYR A 50 -5.59 8.07 -20.83
CA TYR A 50 -6.27 6.76 -20.79
C TYR A 50 -7.02 6.44 -22.09
N LEU A 51 -7.67 7.43 -22.72
CA LEU A 51 -8.32 7.24 -24.02
C LEU A 51 -7.30 6.88 -25.11
N VAL A 52 -6.11 7.52 -25.09
CA VAL A 52 -5.01 7.14 -26.01
C VAL A 52 -4.55 5.70 -25.73
N TYR A 53 -4.40 5.32 -24.46
CA TYR A 53 -4.08 3.95 -24.06
C TYR A 53 -5.12 2.96 -24.60
N CYS A 54 -6.42 3.22 -24.47
CA CYS A 54 -7.48 2.35 -25.00
C CYS A 54 -7.39 2.14 -26.52
N VAL A 55 -6.96 3.17 -27.27
CA VAL A 55 -6.74 3.04 -28.72
C VAL A 55 -5.54 2.15 -29.03
N MET A 56 -4.46 2.29 -28.24
CA MET A 56 -3.26 1.46 -28.40
C MET A 56 -3.54 -0.01 -28.04
N ASP A 57 -4.24 -0.22 -26.93
CA ASP A 57 -4.66 -1.53 -26.42
C ASP A 57 -5.50 -2.30 -27.45
N LYS A 58 -6.50 -1.64 -28.05
CA LYS A 58 -7.31 -2.24 -29.14
C LYS A 58 -6.48 -2.65 -30.35
N LYS A 59 -5.42 -1.90 -30.69
CA LYS A 59 -4.53 -2.25 -31.79
C LYS A 59 -3.69 -3.48 -31.45
N GLU A 60 -3.20 -3.55 -30.21
CA GLU A 60 -2.43 -4.67 -29.70
C GLU A 60 -3.30 -5.94 -29.66
N ASP A 61 -4.53 -5.84 -29.12
CA ASP A 61 -5.50 -6.95 -29.09
C ASP A 61 -5.82 -7.47 -30.48
N ALA A 62 -6.01 -6.58 -31.47
CA ALA A 62 -6.26 -6.97 -32.85
C ALA A 62 -5.05 -7.71 -33.46
N SER A 63 -3.83 -7.32 -33.11
CA SER A 63 -2.60 -7.97 -33.53
C SER A 63 -2.41 -9.31 -32.81
N ALA A 64 -2.70 -9.39 -31.53
CA ALA A 64 -2.63 -10.60 -30.72
C ALA A 64 -3.70 -11.63 -31.13
N ALA A 65 -4.93 -11.18 -31.39
CA ALA A 65 -6.02 -12.03 -31.88
C ALA A 65 -5.72 -12.69 -33.24
N ALA A 66 -4.91 -12.03 -34.07
CA ALA A 66 -4.45 -12.60 -35.34
C ALA A 66 -3.44 -13.76 -35.18
N VAL A 67 -2.82 -13.88 -34.00
CA VAL A 67 -1.81 -14.89 -33.64
C VAL A 67 -2.35 -15.92 -32.64
N ALA A 68 -3.39 -15.57 -31.87
CA ALA A 68 -3.96 -16.42 -30.83
C ALA A 68 -4.75 -17.60 -31.42
N THR A 69 -4.37 -18.80 -31.00
CA THR A 69 -5.02 -20.06 -31.39
C THR A 69 -6.29 -20.39 -30.57
N GLU A 70 -6.51 -19.69 -29.45
CA GLU A 70 -7.69 -19.89 -28.59
C GLU A 70 -8.32 -18.55 -28.22
N PRO A 71 -9.67 -18.44 -28.29
CA PRO A 71 -10.37 -17.24 -27.86
C PRO A 71 -10.25 -17.06 -26.33
N GLU A 72 -9.99 -15.82 -25.87
CA GLU A 72 -10.02 -15.50 -24.45
C GLU A 72 -11.43 -15.76 -23.89
N GLU A 73 -11.53 -16.67 -22.92
CA GLU A 73 -12.79 -16.89 -22.21
C GLU A 73 -13.13 -15.65 -21.37
N GLY A 74 -14.26 -14.99 -21.69
CA GLY A 74 -14.76 -13.89 -20.89
C GLY A 74 -15.06 -14.27 -19.42
N PHE A 75 -15.18 -13.27 -18.56
CA PHE A 75 -15.49 -13.45 -17.14
C PHE A 75 -16.76 -14.29 -16.94
N LYS A 76 -16.68 -15.29 -16.08
CA LYS A 76 -17.80 -16.14 -15.65
C LYS A 76 -18.00 -16.01 -14.13
N PHE A 77 -19.25 -15.85 -13.67
CA PHE A 77 -19.54 -15.82 -12.23
C PHE A 77 -19.09 -17.09 -11.48
N SER A 78 -19.01 -18.23 -12.17
CA SER A 78 -18.45 -19.47 -11.64
C SER A 78 -16.98 -19.34 -11.20
N ASP A 79 -16.25 -18.39 -11.79
CA ASP A 79 -14.83 -18.14 -11.50
C ASP A 79 -14.64 -17.53 -10.12
N LEU A 80 -15.61 -16.73 -9.64
CA LEU A 80 -15.63 -16.25 -8.25
C LEU A 80 -15.63 -17.41 -7.25
N GLY A 81 -16.44 -18.45 -7.53
CA GLY A 81 -16.51 -19.64 -6.66
C GLY A 81 -15.17 -20.39 -6.58
N ARG A 82 -14.39 -20.40 -7.67
CA ARG A 82 -13.03 -21.00 -7.66
C ARG A 82 -12.06 -20.14 -6.86
N LEU A 83 -12.11 -18.82 -7.02
CA LEU A 83 -11.29 -17.87 -6.27
C LEU A 83 -11.52 -17.98 -4.77
N PHE A 84 -12.78 -17.99 -4.35
CA PHE A 84 -13.16 -18.07 -2.93
C PHE A 84 -12.77 -19.40 -2.27
N LYS A 85 -12.63 -20.48 -3.03
CA LYS A 85 -12.12 -21.77 -2.56
C LYS A 85 -10.59 -21.80 -2.43
N THR A 86 -9.88 -20.82 -2.95
CA THR A 86 -8.42 -20.76 -2.91
C THR A 86 -7.94 -20.09 -1.63
N THR A 87 -7.44 -20.87 -0.67
CA THR A 87 -6.97 -20.37 0.63
C THR A 87 -5.88 -19.29 0.48
N GLY A 88 -4.94 -19.49 -0.45
CA GLY A 88 -3.89 -18.51 -0.73
C GLY A 88 -4.41 -17.14 -1.16
N PHE A 89 -5.54 -17.08 -1.89
CA PHE A 89 -6.21 -15.83 -2.24
C PHE A 89 -6.61 -15.03 -0.99
N TRP A 90 -7.25 -15.69 -0.02
CA TRP A 90 -7.69 -15.04 1.22
C TRP A 90 -6.52 -14.55 2.06
N TYR A 91 -5.43 -15.32 2.14
CA TYR A 91 -4.23 -14.87 2.84
C TYR A 91 -3.65 -13.60 2.21
N VAL A 92 -3.56 -13.52 0.89
CA VAL A 92 -3.08 -12.30 0.21
C VAL A 92 -4.06 -11.15 0.40
N ALA A 93 -5.37 -11.38 0.25
CA ALA A 93 -6.39 -10.34 0.40
C ALA A 93 -6.40 -9.74 1.83
N PHE A 94 -6.37 -10.59 2.85
CA PHE A 94 -6.35 -10.11 4.24
C PHE A 94 -4.99 -9.53 4.65
N LEU A 95 -3.88 -10.06 4.12
CA LEU A 95 -2.58 -9.44 4.32
C LEU A 95 -2.55 -8.03 3.71
N CYS A 96 -3.05 -7.89 2.50
CA CYS A 96 -3.20 -6.59 1.85
C CYS A 96 -4.03 -5.64 2.71
N LEU A 97 -5.22 -6.07 3.16
CA LEU A 97 -6.09 -5.27 4.01
C LEU A 97 -5.36 -4.82 5.28
N MET A 98 -4.79 -5.75 6.06
CA MET A 98 -4.18 -5.45 7.37
C MET A 98 -2.93 -4.58 7.23
N PHE A 99 -2.06 -4.91 6.28
CA PHE A 99 -0.83 -4.15 6.06
C PHE A 99 -1.12 -2.72 5.59
N TYR A 100 -2.00 -2.56 4.60
CA TYR A 100 -2.37 -1.23 4.10
C TYR A 100 -3.17 -0.43 5.13
N ALA A 101 -3.97 -1.09 5.97
CA ALA A 101 -4.66 -0.47 7.11
C ALA A 101 -3.69 0.11 8.15
N GLY A 102 -2.54 -0.54 8.36
CA GLY A 102 -1.48 -0.02 9.24
C GLY A 102 -0.72 1.17 8.66
N VAL A 103 -0.78 1.42 7.35
CA VAL A 103 0.01 2.48 6.69
C VAL A 103 -0.84 3.69 6.30
N PHE A 104 -1.85 3.52 5.45
CA PHE A 104 -2.57 4.67 4.88
C PHE A 104 -3.47 5.41 5.87
N PRO A 105 -4.28 4.74 6.70
CA PRO A 105 -5.00 5.42 7.77
C PRO A 105 -4.07 6.14 8.74
N PHE A 106 -2.94 5.53 9.10
CA PHE A 106 -1.92 6.17 9.93
C PHE A 106 -1.41 7.48 9.32
N LEU A 107 -1.08 7.50 8.01
CA LEU A 107 -0.60 8.71 7.34
C LEU A 107 -1.57 9.89 7.42
N LYS A 108 -2.88 9.63 7.50
CA LYS A 108 -3.89 10.70 7.65
C LYS A 108 -3.77 11.44 8.99
N PHE A 109 -3.26 10.78 10.02
CA PHE A 109 -3.09 11.35 11.36
C PHE A 109 -1.64 11.67 11.71
N ALA A 110 -0.69 11.20 10.90
CA ALA A 110 0.75 11.27 11.19
C ALA A 110 1.25 12.71 11.38
N THR A 111 0.80 13.68 10.58
CA THR A 111 1.21 15.08 10.74
C THR A 111 0.80 15.63 12.12
N LYS A 112 -0.42 15.34 12.56
CA LYS A 112 -0.89 15.75 13.91
C LYS A 112 -0.11 15.03 15.01
N LEU A 113 0.21 13.76 14.81
CA LEU A 113 1.09 13.01 15.72
C LEU A 113 2.45 13.69 15.87
N MET A 114 3.06 14.16 14.78
CA MET A 114 4.34 14.88 14.82
C MET A 114 4.23 16.17 15.63
N ILE A 115 3.14 16.90 15.47
CA ILE A 115 2.92 18.16 16.20
C ILE A 115 2.66 17.88 17.69
N PHE A 116 1.69 17.06 18.02
CA PHE A 116 1.21 16.91 19.41
C PHE A 116 2.11 16.03 20.27
N LYS A 117 2.68 14.97 19.71
CA LYS A 117 3.52 14.06 20.48
C LYS A 117 5.00 14.44 20.44
N TYR A 118 5.50 14.85 19.26
CA TYR A 118 6.93 15.09 19.07
C TYR A 118 7.32 16.56 19.07
N GLY A 119 6.35 17.48 19.22
CA GLY A 119 6.58 18.92 19.31
C GLY A 119 7.17 19.53 18.04
N VAL A 120 6.97 18.89 16.86
CA VAL A 120 7.47 19.39 15.59
C VAL A 120 6.66 20.61 15.16
N ASP A 121 7.34 21.65 14.67
CA ASP A 121 6.69 22.84 14.14
C ASP A 121 5.68 22.50 13.05
N ALA A 122 4.49 23.11 13.12
CA ALA A 122 3.38 22.80 12.21
C ALA A 122 3.70 23.04 10.74
N ASN A 123 4.64 23.97 10.41
CA ASN A 123 5.01 24.28 9.04
C ASN A 123 5.83 23.16 8.40
N VAL A 124 6.55 22.36 9.20
CA VAL A 124 7.44 21.30 8.72
C VAL A 124 6.97 19.89 9.13
N ALA A 125 6.01 19.78 10.03
CA ALA A 125 5.53 18.50 10.57
C ALA A 125 5.04 17.52 9.49
N GLY A 126 4.49 18.03 8.39
CA GLY A 126 4.03 17.22 7.24
C GLY A 126 5.16 16.61 6.42
N LEU A 127 6.38 17.17 6.48
CA LEU A 127 7.52 16.64 5.73
C LEU A 127 7.96 15.26 6.24
N ILE A 128 7.82 15.02 7.55
CA ILE A 128 8.22 13.72 8.14
C ILE A 128 7.37 12.57 7.59
N PRO A 129 6.02 12.60 7.64
CA PRO A 129 5.20 11.58 6.99
C PRO A 129 5.38 11.50 5.46
N ALA A 130 5.67 12.63 4.79
CA ALA A 130 5.92 12.65 3.34
C ALA A 130 7.17 11.85 2.94
N MET A 131 8.11 11.60 3.85
CA MET A 131 9.28 10.77 3.59
C MET A 131 8.91 9.32 3.20
N LEU A 132 7.77 8.80 3.70
CA LEU A 132 7.32 7.46 3.38
C LEU A 132 6.99 7.29 1.88
N PRO A 133 6.04 8.02 1.27
CA PRO A 133 5.76 7.88 -0.16
C PRO A 133 6.97 8.25 -1.02
N PHE A 134 7.79 9.22 -0.58
CA PHE A 134 9.01 9.61 -1.29
C PHE A 134 10.03 8.47 -1.32
N GLY A 135 10.28 7.83 -0.18
CA GLY A 135 11.22 6.70 -0.08
C GLY A 135 10.76 5.49 -0.88
N THR A 136 9.46 5.23 -0.94
CA THR A 136 8.92 4.07 -1.67
C THR A 136 9.09 4.16 -3.18
N ILE A 137 9.28 5.35 -3.76
CA ILE A 137 9.60 5.53 -5.17
C ILE A 137 10.86 4.73 -5.54
N PHE A 138 11.87 4.75 -4.67
CA PHE A 138 13.15 4.05 -4.87
C PHE A 138 13.13 2.64 -4.27
N LEU A 139 12.57 2.49 -3.08
CA LEU A 139 12.60 1.24 -2.33
C LEU A 139 11.75 0.15 -2.98
N THR A 140 10.60 0.47 -3.59
CA THR A 140 9.73 -0.55 -4.19
C THR A 140 10.36 -1.23 -5.39
N PRO A 141 10.93 -0.52 -6.40
CA PRO A 141 11.67 -1.16 -7.49
C PRO A 141 12.91 -1.92 -6.98
N PHE A 142 13.63 -1.39 -6.00
CA PHE A 142 14.80 -2.03 -5.41
C PHE A 142 14.44 -3.39 -4.78
N PHE A 143 13.43 -3.44 -3.91
CA PHE A 143 12.98 -4.69 -3.30
C PHE A 143 12.29 -5.62 -4.31
N GLY A 144 11.64 -5.08 -5.35
CA GLY A 144 11.13 -5.85 -6.48
C GLY A 144 12.26 -6.59 -7.20
N SER A 145 13.38 -5.93 -7.46
CA SER A 145 14.58 -6.54 -8.06
C SER A 145 15.20 -7.61 -7.15
N ILE A 146 15.21 -7.39 -5.84
CA ILE A 146 15.68 -8.38 -4.85
C ILE A 146 14.77 -9.62 -4.90
N TYR A 147 13.46 -9.42 -4.92
CA TYR A 147 12.52 -10.54 -5.02
C TYR A 147 12.66 -11.31 -6.33
N ASP A 148 12.83 -10.62 -7.45
CA ASP A 148 13.04 -11.28 -8.74
C ASP A 148 14.30 -12.15 -8.74
N LYS A 149 15.39 -11.67 -8.13
CA LYS A 149 16.70 -12.33 -8.14
C LYS A 149 16.83 -13.44 -7.09
N TYR A 150 16.32 -13.22 -5.88
CA TYR A 150 16.54 -14.11 -4.73
C TYR A 150 15.28 -14.85 -4.29
N GLY A 151 14.09 -14.44 -4.73
CA GLY A 151 12.83 -14.98 -4.26
C GLY A 151 12.50 -14.56 -2.83
N LYS A 152 12.07 -15.55 -2.02
CA LYS A 152 11.69 -15.40 -0.60
C LYS A 152 10.53 -14.43 -0.34
N GLY A 153 9.55 -14.38 -1.26
CA GLY A 153 8.43 -13.44 -1.20
C GLY A 153 7.67 -13.46 0.12
N ALA A 154 7.25 -14.64 0.59
CA ALA A 154 6.55 -14.74 1.88
C ALA A 154 7.44 -14.29 3.05
N THR A 155 8.75 -14.56 3.02
CA THR A 155 9.71 -14.07 4.03
C THR A 155 9.79 -12.54 4.03
N LEU A 156 9.86 -11.91 2.85
CA LEU A 156 9.87 -10.45 2.73
C LEU A 156 8.58 -9.82 3.30
N MET A 157 7.42 -10.47 3.08
CA MET A 157 6.15 -10.02 3.66
C MET A 157 6.15 -10.12 5.19
N ILE A 158 6.72 -11.19 5.78
CA ILE A 158 6.88 -11.35 7.23
C ILE A 158 7.78 -10.24 7.78
N ILE A 159 8.96 -10.02 7.19
CA ILE A 159 9.91 -8.98 7.63
C ILE A 159 9.25 -7.60 7.59
N GLY A 160 8.59 -7.25 6.48
CA GLY A 160 7.90 -5.96 6.35
C GLY A 160 6.76 -5.79 7.35
N SER A 161 6.00 -6.85 7.65
CA SER A 161 4.95 -6.82 8.68
C SER A 161 5.52 -6.67 10.09
N CYS A 162 6.68 -7.30 10.38
CA CYS A 162 7.40 -7.10 11.64
C CYS A 162 7.89 -5.66 11.80
N LEU A 163 8.43 -5.06 10.74
CA LEU A 163 8.87 -3.67 10.75
C LEU A 163 7.68 -2.71 10.96
N LEU A 164 6.54 -2.95 10.29
CA LEU A 164 5.30 -2.20 10.50
C LEU A 164 4.88 -2.24 11.97
N THR A 165 4.84 -3.44 12.56
CA THR A 165 4.46 -3.65 13.96
C THR A 165 5.43 -2.93 14.90
N LEU A 166 6.73 -3.10 14.69
CA LEU A 166 7.77 -2.45 15.48
C LEU A 166 7.60 -0.92 15.51
N VAL A 167 7.39 -0.32 14.35
CA VAL A 167 7.19 1.13 14.23
C VAL A 167 6.01 1.60 15.06
N HIS A 168 4.86 0.95 14.94
CA HIS A 168 3.67 1.37 15.67
C HIS A 168 3.77 1.08 17.18
N VAL A 169 4.41 -0.01 17.59
CA VAL A 169 4.72 -0.27 19.01
C VAL A 169 5.59 0.85 19.57
N VAL A 170 6.65 1.23 18.86
CA VAL A 170 7.53 2.33 19.33
C VAL A 170 6.80 3.67 19.32
N PHE A 171 5.92 3.93 18.33
CA PHE A 171 5.06 5.11 18.33
C PHE A 171 4.05 5.11 19.49
N ALA A 172 3.64 3.96 20.05
CA ALA A 172 2.78 3.89 21.23
C ALA A 172 3.53 4.21 22.53
N LEU A 173 4.86 4.03 22.58
CA LEU A 173 5.65 4.29 23.78
C LEU A 173 5.75 5.80 24.08
N PRO A 174 5.93 6.22 25.35
CA PRO A 174 6.05 7.63 25.76
C PRO A 174 7.42 8.23 25.41
N LEU A 175 7.84 8.10 24.15
CA LEU A 175 9.09 8.61 23.62
C LEU A 175 8.80 9.83 22.74
N ASN A 176 9.45 10.97 23.03
CA ASN A 176 9.10 12.28 22.46
C ASN A 176 10.18 12.85 21.51
N SER A 177 11.19 12.06 21.11
CA SER A 177 12.27 12.52 20.23
C SER A 177 11.77 12.60 18.78
N TRP A 178 11.79 13.79 18.18
CA TRP A 178 11.46 13.98 16.76
C TRP A 178 12.44 13.25 15.81
N VAL A 179 13.70 13.08 16.23
CA VAL A 179 14.70 12.30 15.48
C VAL A 179 14.27 10.83 15.42
N LEU A 180 13.76 10.30 16.54
CA LEU A 180 13.17 8.94 16.58
C LEU A 180 12.00 8.83 15.61
N ALA A 181 11.13 9.84 15.54
CA ALA A 181 9.99 9.85 14.61
C ALA A 181 10.45 9.75 13.14
N ILE A 182 11.52 10.47 12.77
CA ILE A 182 12.11 10.36 11.41
C ILE A 182 12.62 8.94 11.16
N VAL A 183 13.38 8.36 12.08
CA VAL A 183 13.90 6.98 11.95
C VAL A 183 12.75 5.98 11.79
N LEU A 184 11.70 6.11 12.59
CA LEU A 184 10.51 5.25 12.50
C LEU A 184 9.80 5.40 11.15
N MET A 185 9.68 6.62 10.61
CA MET A 185 9.10 6.83 9.28
C MET A 185 9.94 6.23 8.16
N LEU A 186 11.27 6.27 8.26
CA LEU A 186 12.17 5.60 7.33
C LEU A 186 11.99 4.07 7.39
N ILE A 187 11.93 3.50 8.59
CA ILE A 187 11.67 2.06 8.79
C ILE A 187 10.30 1.67 8.22
N LEU A 188 9.26 2.50 8.44
CA LEU A 188 7.94 2.28 7.87
C LEU A 188 7.98 2.33 6.33
N GLY A 189 8.78 3.23 5.76
CA GLY A 189 9.05 3.30 4.31
C GLY A 189 9.69 2.02 3.78
N ILE A 190 10.66 1.46 4.50
CA ILE A 190 11.28 0.16 4.16
C ILE A 190 10.22 -0.96 4.22
N ALA A 191 9.42 -1.02 5.27
CA ALA A 191 8.33 -2.00 5.40
C ALA A 191 7.36 -1.92 4.22
N PHE A 192 6.99 -0.69 3.83
CA PHE A 192 6.08 -0.42 2.72
C PHE A 192 6.72 -0.65 1.35
N GLY A 193 8.03 -0.61 1.23
CA GLY A 193 8.76 -1.06 0.04
C GLY A 193 8.78 -2.59 -0.08
N LEU A 194 9.00 -3.30 1.03
CA LEU A 194 9.14 -4.77 1.07
C LEU A 194 7.84 -5.51 0.76
N VAL A 195 6.76 -5.20 1.48
CA VAL A 195 5.53 -6.00 1.40
C VAL A 195 4.85 -5.89 0.03
N PRO A 196 4.55 -4.72 -0.54
CA PRO A 196 3.93 -4.64 -1.85
C PRO A 196 4.77 -5.24 -2.97
N SER A 197 6.11 -5.05 -2.94
CA SER A 197 7.01 -5.59 -3.97
C SER A 197 7.08 -7.11 -3.99
N ALA A 198 6.74 -7.78 -2.90
CA ALA A 198 6.64 -9.22 -2.82
C ALA A 198 5.19 -9.74 -2.97
N MET A 199 4.22 -9.05 -2.39
CA MET A 199 2.82 -9.46 -2.32
C MET A 199 2.14 -9.44 -3.70
N TRP A 200 2.23 -8.33 -4.44
CA TRP A 200 1.56 -8.22 -5.73
C TRP A 200 2.07 -9.23 -6.76
N PRO A 201 3.38 -9.43 -6.93
CA PRO A 201 3.88 -10.48 -7.82
C PRO A 201 3.64 -11.92 -7.34
N SER A 202 3.21 -12.10 -6.09
CA SER A 202 2.84 -13.44 -5.58
C SER A 202 1.44 -13.86 -6.03
N VAL A 203 0.54 -12.93 -6.37
CA VAL A 203 -0.82 -13.25 -6.82
C VAL A 203 -0.84 -14.19 -8.02
N PRO A 204 -0.10 -13.93 -9.14
CA PRO A 204 -0.08 -14.81 -10.30
C PRO A 204 0.58 -16.17 -10.05
N LYS A 205 1.29 -16.35 -8.94
CA LYS A 205 1.81 -17.68 -8.53
C LYS A 205 0.73 -18.53 -7.82
N ILE A 206 -0.29 -17.89 -7.25
CA ILE A 206 -1.38 -18.54 -6.49
C ILE A 206 -2.61 -18.74 -7.36
N ILE A 207 -2.89 -17.78 -8.23
CA ILE A 207 -4.12 -17.68 -9.01
C ILE A 207 -3.83 -17.93 -10.50
N PRO A 208 -4.62 -18.78 -11.18
CA PRO A 208 -4.51 -18.97 -12.63
C PRO A 208 -4.64 -17.66 -13.42
N MET A 209 -3.88 -17.52 -14.50
CA MET A 209 -3.80 -16.30 -15.31
C MET A 209 -5.19 -15.75 -15.72
N LYS A 210 -6.10 -16.63 -16.14
CA LYS A 210 -7.48 -16.25 -16.54
C LYS A 210 -8.34 -15.64 -15.43
N LEU A 211 -8.00 -15.82 -14.16
CA LEU A 211 -8.71 -15.27 -13.00
C LEU A 211 -8.00 -14.06 -12.38
N LEU A 212 -6.87 -13.67 -12.94
CA LEU A 212 -5.95 -12.73 -12.31
C LEU A 212 -6.57 -11.32 -12.18
N GLY A 213 -7.23 -10.84 -13.22
CA GLY A 213 -7.92 -9.54 -13.19
C GLY A 213 -8.99 -9.49 -12.11
N THR A 214 -9.82 -10.55 -12.01
CA THR A 214 -10.85 -10.66 -10.97
C THR A 214 -10.23 -10.75 -9.57
N ALA A 215 -9.14 -11.50 -9.42
CA ALA A 215 -8.44 -11.62 -8.15
C ALA A 215 -7.89 -10.28 -7.66
N TYR A 216 -7.22 -9.53 -8.53
CA TYR A 216 -6.73 -8.19 -8.20
C TYR A 216 -7.87 -7.23 -7.87
N ALA A 217 -8.96 -7.23 -8.65
CA ALA A 217 -10.11 -6.39 -8.39
C ALA A 217 -10.73 -6.65 -7.00
N LEU A 218 -10.88 -7.92 -6.62
CA LEU A 218 -11.41 -8.30 -5.31
C LEU A 218 -10.44 -7.96 -4.16
N ILE A 219 -9.13 -8.17 -4.34
CA ILE A 219 -8.13 -7.77 -3.33
C ILE A 219 -8.20 -6.26 -3.11
N PHE A 220 -8.23 -5.46 -4.17
CA PHE A 220 -8.37 -4.01 -4.06
C PHE A 220 -9.71 -3.60 -3.45
N TYR A 221 -10.81 -4.29 -3.77
CA TYR A 221 -12.11 -4.01 -3.17
C TYR A 221 -12.09 -4.23 -1.66
N ILE A 222 -11.59 -5.39 -1.19
CA ILE A 222 -11.43 -5.70 0.24
C ILE A 222 -10.52 -4.67 0.93
N GLN A 223 -9.39 -4.34 0.31
CA GLN A 223 -8.48 -3.30 0.81
C GLN A 223 -9.19 -1.95 0.98
N ASN A 224 -9.95 -1.51 -0.02
CA ASN A 224 -10.61 -0.20 0.00
C ASN A 224 -11.73 -0.11 1.02
N ILE A 225 -12.43 -1.20 1.34
CA ILE A 225 -13.37 -1.24 2.48
C ILE A 225 -12.64 -0.87 3.77
N GLY A 226 -11.48 -1.48 4.03
CA GLY A 226 -10.67 -1.13 5.20
C GLY A 226 -10.19 0.32 5.18
N LEU A 227 -9.68 0.79 4.04
CA LEU A 227 -9.20 2.17 3.88
C LEU A 227 -10.31 3.22 4.02
N ALA A 228 -11.58 2.84 3.82
CA ALA A 228 -12.73 3.70 4.06
C ALA A 228 -13.16 3.70 5.55
N LEU A 229 -13.25 2.53 6.17
CA LEU A 229 -13.83 2.37 7.51
C LEU A 229 -12.82 2.66 8.63
N ILE A 230 -11.57 2.24 8.49
CA ILE A 230 -10.56 2.37 9.54
C ILE A 230 -10.27 3.84 9.91
N PRO A 231 -10.12 4.80 8.98
CA PRO A 231 -9.93 6.19 9.36
C PRO A 231 -11.08 6.77 10.17
N VAL A 232 -12.33 6.32 9.91
CA VAL A 232 -13.51 6.76 10.66
C VAL A 232 -13.44 6.22 12.09
N TRP A 233 -13.08 4.94 12.24
CA TRP A 233 -12.89 4.33 13.57
C TRP A 233 -11.76 5.01 14.34
N ILE A 234 -10.59 5.16 13.73
CA ILE A 234 -9.42 5.82 14.33
C ILE A 234 -9.73 7.30 14.69
N GLY A 235 -10.52 7.98 13.85
CA GLY A 235 -10.98 9.35 14.17
C GLY A 235 -11.79 9.40 15.46
N LYS A 236 -12.68 8.44 15.71
CA LYS A 236 -13.45 8.32 16.96
C LYS A 236 -12.54 8.01 18.15
N VAL A 237 -11.58 7.09 17.99
CA VAL A 237 -10.59 6.78 19.02
C VAL A 237 -9.78 8.03 19.40
N ASN A 238 -9.27 8.76 18.41
CA ASN A 238 -8.54 10.01 18.66
C ASN A 238 -9.40 11.05 19.34
N GLN A 239 -10.68 11.18 18.97
CA GLN A 239 -11.60 12.10 19.62
C GLN A 239 -11.84 11.73 21.09
N ALA A 240 -12.00 10.45 21.39
CA ALA A 240 -12.17 9.95 22.76
C ALA A 240 -10.92 10.17 23.63
N ASN A 241 -9.73 10.15 23.01
CA ASN A 241 -8.44 10.36 23.68
C ASN A 241 -7.93 11.82 23.55
N THR A 242 -8.82 12.77 23.28
CA THR A 242 -8.46 14.20 23.23
C THR A 242 -8.68 14.82 24.61
N GLY A 243 -7.61 15.31 25.22
CA GLY A 243 -7.66 15.99 26.50
C GLY A 243 -8.39 17.35 26.46
N ALA A 244 -8.74 17.90 27.61
CA ALA A 244 -9.39 19.21 27.74
C ALA A 244 -8.58 20.36 27.11
N ASN A 245 -7.27 20.19 26.98
CA ASN A 245 -6.35 21.12 26.35
C ASN A 245 -6.29 20.96 24.80
N GLY A 246 -7.11 20.09 24.22
CA GLY A 246 -7.13 19.80 22.77
C GLY A 246 -5.98 18.92 22.28
N VAL A 247 -5.11 18.44 23.15
CA VAL A 247 -4.01 17.53 22.81
C VAL A 247 -4.52 16.11 22.74
N ILE A 248 -4.15 15.39 21.68
CA ILE A 248 -4.55 14.00 21.45
C ILE A 248 -3.49 13.07 22.02
N ASP A 249 -3.90 12.12 22.86
CA ASP A 249 -3.06 10.97 23.22
C ASP A 249 -3.20 9.89 22.15
N TYR A 250 -2.11 9.64 21.43
CA TYR A 250 -2.08 8.67 20.35
C TYR A 250 -1.72 7.25 20.79
N THR A 251 -1.54 6.97 22.07
CA THR A 251 -1.09 5.66 22.57
C THR A 251 -2.04 4.54 22.14
N GLU A 252 -3.36 4.71 22.35
CA GLU A 252 -4.36 3.72 21.94
C GLU A 252 -4.40 3.56 20.41
N THR A 253 -4.37 4.66 19.67
CA THR A 253 -4.35 4.66 18.20
C THR A 253 -3.15 3.91 17.64
N MET A 254 -1.96 4.14 18.18
CA MET A 254 -0.74 3.43 17.72
C MET A 254 -0.78 1.95 18.12
N THR A 255 -1.37 1.61 19.26
CA THR A 255 -1.58 0.22 19.67
C THR A 255 -2.52 -0.51 18.72
N ILE A 256 -3.59 0.13 18.24
CA ILE A 256 -4.49 -0.43 17.23
C ILE A 256 -3.74 -0.68 15.92
N PHE A 257 -2.92 0.29 15.46
CA PHE A 257 -2.11 0.10 14.26
C PHE A 257 -1.06 -1.01 14.40
N ALA A 258 -0.44 -1.15 15.59
CA ALA A 258 0.42 -2.28 15.90
C ALA A 258 -0.35 -3.61 15.82
N GLY A 259 -1.60 -3.65 16.27
CA GLY A 259 -2.49 -4.80 16.14
C GLY A 259 -2.70 -5.24 14.70
N PHE A 260 -2.90 -4.31 13.76
CA PHE A 260 -2.96 -4.66 12.33
C PHE A 260 -1.64 -5.28 11.85
N GLY A 261 -0.50 -4.76 12.31
CA GLY A 261 0.81 -5.34 12.01
C GLY A 261 0.97 -6.77 12.53
N VAL A 262 0.55 -7.05 13.77
CA VAL A 262 0.58 -8.40 14.36
C VAL A 262 -0.29 -9.36 13.53
N ILE A 263 -1.50 -8.95 13.14
CA ILE A 263 -2.37 -9.76 12.29
C ILE A 263 -1.69 -10.00 10.92
N ALA A 264 -1.06 -8.99 10.34
CA ALA A 264 -0.33 -9.12 9.08
C ALA A 264 0.86 -10.11 9.20
N ILE A 265 1.57 -10.15 10.33
CA ILE A 265 2.64 -11.14 10.60
C ILE A 265 2.05 -12.55 10.60
N VAL A 266 0.96 -12.77 11.35
CA VAL A 266 0.30 -14.08 11.43
C VAL A 266 -0.15 -14.55 10.06
N ILE A 267 -0.81 -13.68 9.27
CA ILE A 267 -1.29 -14.01 7.93
C ILE A 267 -0.11 -14.31 6.98
N SER A 268 0.97 -13.53 7.04
CA SER A 268 2.17 -13.76 6.23
C SER A 268 2.83 -15.10 6.56
N PHE A 269 2.83 -15.48 7.83
CA PHE A 269 3.34 -16.78 8.28
C PHE A 269 2.44 -17.93 7.81
N LEU A 270 1.12 -17.79 7.92
CA LEU A 270 0.16 -18.77 7.39
C LEU A 270 0.29 -18.90 5.87
N LEU A 271 0.52 -17.81 5.14
CA LEU A 271 0.79 -17.83 3.70
C LEU A 271 2.08 -18.59 3.38
N LEU A 272 3.13 -18.44 4.19
CA LEU A 272 4.38 -19.21 4.05
C LEU A 272 4.15 -20.72 4.27
N LEU A 273 3.34 -21.08 5.25
CA LEU A 273 2.99 -22.50 5.51
C LEU A 273 2.15 -23.07 4.37
N GLU A 274 1.19 -22.31 3.86
CA GLU A 274 0.36 -22.70 2.72
C GLU A 274 1.19 -22.84 1.43
N ASP A 275 2.16 -21.94 1.21
CA ASP A 275 3.11 -22.05 0.10
C ASP A 275 3.91 -23.35 0.15
N LYS A 276 4.40 -23.74 1.33
CA LYS A 276 5.08 -25.03 1.53
C LYS A 276 4.17 -26.23 1.27
N ARG A 277 2.89 -26.12 1.63
CA ARG A 277 1.91 -27.20 1.47
C ARG A 277 1.43 -27.37 0.03
N LYS A 278 1.22 -26.26 -0.66
CA LYS A 278 0.63 -26.22 -2.02
C LYS A 278 1.65 -26.08 -3.14
N GLY A 279 2.88 -25.65 -2.82
CA GLY A 279 3.93 -25.50 -3.82
C GLY A 279 3.73 -24.32 -4.76
N TYR A 280 3.17 -23.19 -4.30
CA TYR A 280 2.97 -22.00 -5.12
C TYR A 280 4.28 -21.40 -5.66
N GLY A 281 5.39 -21.63 -4.95
CA GLY A 281 6.71 -21.12 -5.32
C GLY A 281 6.93 -19.66 -4.92
N LEU A 282 6.29 -19.19 -3.84
CA LEU A 282 6.45 -17.82 -3.35
C LEU A 282 7.88 -17.55 -2.86
N GLN A 283 8.57 -18.61 -2.44
CA GLN A 283 9.97 -18.52 -1.98
C GLN A 283 11.00 -18.65 -3.11
N GLN A 284 10.56 -18.96 -4.32
CA GLN A 284 11.45 -19.11 -5.47
C GLN A 284 11.66 -17.77 -6.18
N PRO A 285 12.85 -17.53 -6.76
CA PRO A 285 13.12 -16.38 -7.62
C PRO A 285 12.21 -16.39 -8.86
N ASN A 286 11.90 -15.21 -9.37
CA ASN A 286 11.11 -15.09 -10.60
C ASN A 286 11.97 -15.26 -11.86
N VAL A 287 13.25 -14.86 -11.77
CA VAL A 287 14.22 -15.02 -12.86
C VAL A 287 15.08 -16.24 -12.55
N LYS A 288 14.97 -17.27 -13.41
CA LYS A 288 15.92 -18.39 -13.36
C LYS A 288 17.27 -17.88 -13.87
N LYS A 289 18.33 -18.23 -13.14
CA LYS A 289 19.72 -18.01 -13.60
C LYS A 289 20.03 -18.90 -14.79
#